data_cbbcb55d3a4bebbec82bf26194142fda
#
_entry.id   cbbcb55d3a4bebbec82bf26194142fda
#
_cell.length_a   1.000
_cell.length_b   1.000
_cell.length_c   1.000
_cell.angle_alpha   90.00
_cell.angle_beta   90.00
_cell.angle_gamma   90.00
#
_symmetry.space_group_name_H-M   'P 1'
#
loop_
_entity.id
_entity.type
_entity.pdbx_description
1 polymer ?
#
loop_
_entity_poly.entity_id
_entity_poly.type
_entity_poly.pdbx_seq_one_letter_code
_entity_poly.pdbx_strand_id
1 'polypeptide(L)'
;MTAFAKVGLIAVIDEVTGYQDERDRNELQLILEKYVSQELLPWAKRFPDEFYKQMFRLKGWEYRGKAKPSYAGKLTNEYIYNYLPPGVLNELKRKTPKNKNGNRSTRFHQFLTEDTGLPTLDHQLQQTIALMKASDTWEEFDKLFRKAMGE
;
A
#
# COMPACT_ATOMS: atom_id res chain seq x y z
N MET A 1 -25.22 -31.15 -7.13
CA MET A 1 -24.88 -29.76 -7.53
C MET A 1 -23.38 -29.56 -7.49
N THR A 2 -22.81 -29.02 -8.55
CA THR A 2 -21.38 -28.75 -8.60
C THR A 2 -21.04 -27.58 -7.68
N ALA A 3 -19.81 -27.49 -7.20
CA ALA A 3 -19.34 -26.37 -6.37
C ALA A 3 -19.53 -25.01 -7.06
N PHE A 4 -19.35 -24.98 -8.39
CA PHE A 4 -19.53 -23.75 -9.19
C PHE A 4 -20.98 -23.28 -9.19
N ALA A 5 -21.94 -24.18 -9.38
CA ALA A 5 -23.37 -23.83 -9.35
C ALA A 5 -23.81 -23.35 -7.96
N LYS A 6 -23.26 -23.95 -6.89
CA LYS A 6 -23.54 -23.56 -5.51
C LYS A 6 -23.05 -22.12 -5.22
N VAL A 7 -21.86 -21.76 -5.67
CA VAL A 7 -21.29 -20.40 -5.52
C VAL A 7 -22.16 -19.39 -6.27
N GLY A 8 -22.56 -19.70 -7.50
CA GLY A 8 -23.43 -18.81 -8.28
C GLY A 8 -24.79 -18.58 -7.62
N LEU A 9 -25.39 -19.60 -7.04
CA LEU A 9 -26.67 -19.48 -6.34
C LEU A 9 -26.54 -18.61 -5.10
N ILE A 10 -25.49 -18.76 -4.31
CA ILE A 10 -25.25 -17.93 -3.13
C ILE A 10 -25.09 -16.47 -3.54
N ALA A 11 -24.35 -16.16 -4.61
CA ALA A 11 -24.14 -14.81 -5.10
C ALA A 11 -25.46 -14.13 -5.50
N VAL A 12 -26.36 -14.86 -6.18
CA VAL A 12 -27.69 -14.35 -6.57
C VAL A 12 -28.53 -14.03 -5.33
N ILE A 13 -28.57 -14.94 -4.36
CA ILE A 13 -29.32 -14.75 -3.11
C ILE A 13 -28.78 -13.53 -2.35
N ASP A 14 -27.47 -13.40 -2.23
CA ASP A 14 -26.81 -12.29 -1.54
C ASP A 14 -27.14 -10.94 -2.18
N GLU A 15 -27.14 -10.87 -3.52
CA GLU A 15 -27.51 -9.66 -4.26
C GLU A 15 -28.95 -9.23 -3.98
N VAL A 16 -29.87 -10.16 -4.01
CA VAL A 16 -31.31 -9.89 -3.77
C VAL A 16 -31.58 -9.47 -2.33
N THR A 17 -30.88 -10.08 -1.36
CA THR A 17 -31.11 -9.85 0.07
C THR A 17 -30.18 -8.79 0.69
N GLY A 18 -29.16 -8.35 -0.03
CA GLY A 18 -28.15 -7.41 0.48
C GLY A 18 -27.06 -8.06 1.33
N TYR A 19 -27.04 -9.38 1.47
CA TYR A 19 -26.01 -10.09 2.21
C TYR A 19 -24.62 -9.93 1.61
N GLN A 20 -24.51 -9.72 0.30
CA GLN A 20 -23.23 -9.50 -0.37
C GLN A 20 -22.54 -8.23 0.16
N ASP A 21 -23.29 -7.13 0.29
CA ASP A 21 -22.76 -5.89 0.84
C ASP A 21 -22.31 -6.05 2.28
N GLU A 22 -23.07 -6.81 3.07
CA GLU A 22 -22.74 -7.10 4.46
C GLU A 22 -21.46 -7.95 4.57
N ARG A 23 -21.31 -8.97 3.72
CA ARG A 23 -20.10 -9.79 3.66
C ARG A 23 -18.89 -8.97 3.29
N ASP A 24 -19.00 -8.13 2.28
CA ASP A 24 -17.89 -7.27 1.82
C ASP A 24 -17.45 -6.32 2.93
N ARG A 25 -18.39 -5.75 3.68
CA ARG A 25 -18.07 -4.90 4.84
C ARG A 25 -17.39 -5.68 5.95
N ASN A 26 -17.83 -6.91 6.22
CA ASN A 26 -17.24 -7.76 7.25
C ASN A 26 -15.82 -8.18 6.87
N GLU A 27 -15.59 -8.55 5.61
CA GLU A 27 -14.26 -8.88 5.11
C GLU A 27 -13.31 -7.69 5.18
N LEU A 28 -13.78 -6.51 4.77
CA LEU A 28 -12.99 -5.28 4.88
C LEU A 28 -12.65 -4.98 6.34
N GLN A 29 -13.61 -5.13 7.25
CA GLN A 29 -13.37 -4.90 8.67
C GLN A 29 -12.29 -5.83 9.22
N LEU A 30 -12.31 -7.11 8.85
CA LEU A 30 -11.29 -8.08 9.26
C LEU A 30 -9.90 -7.71 8.73
N ILE A 31 -9.82 -7.25 7.48
CA ILE A 31 -8.57 -6.77 6.90
C ILE A 31 -8.06 -5.56 7.67
N LEU A 32 -8.92 -4.58 7.93
CA LEU A 32 -8.53 -3.36 8.65
C LEU A 32 -8.05 -3.67 10.06
N GLU A 33 -8.71 -4.57 10.77
CA GLU A 33 -8.30 -4.99 12.12
C GLU A 33 -6.92 -5.64 12.14
N LYS A 34 -6.60 -6.38 11.09
CA LYS A 34 -5.33 -7.09 10.97
C LYS A 34 -4.16 -6.17 10.62
N TYR A 35 -4.38 -5.21 9.73
CA TYR A 35 -3.30 -4.39 9.15
C TYR A 35 -3.20 -2.98 9.73
N VAL A 36 -4.29 -2.43 10.25
CA VAL A 36 -4.35 -1.03 10.72
C VAL A 36 -4.44 -0.97 12.24
N SER A 37 -3.49 -0.24 12.84
CA SER A 37 -3.46 -0.04 14.29
C SER A 37 -4.54 0.94 14.73
N GLN A 38 -5.21 0.65 15.85
CA GLN A 38 -6.17 1.57 16.46
C GLN A 38 -5.44 2.76 17.12
N GLU A 39 -4.22 2.54 17.58
CA GLU A 39 -3.42 3.55 18.25
C GLU A 39 -2.29 4.03 17.36
N LEU A 40 -1.92 5.32 17.51
CA LEU A 40 -0.76 5.89 16.83
C LEU A 40 0.52 5.29 17.42
N LEU A 41 1.30 4.63 16.58
CA LEU A 41 2.61 4.12 16.97
C LEU A 41 3.65 5.23 16.95
N PRO A 42 4.72 5.14 17.78
CA PRO A 42 5.82 6.09 17.70
C PRO A 42 6.43 6.13 16.30
N TRP A 43 6.90 7.32 15.89
CA TRP A 43 7.59 7.42 14.63
C TRP A 43 8.90 6.64 14.68
N ALA A 44 9.15 5.84 13.64
CA ALA A 44 10.40 5.16 13.42
C ALA A 44 10.70 5.17 11.92
N LYS A 45 11.96 5.15 11.55
CA LYS A 45 12.34 5.12 10.14
C LYS A 45 11.97 3.76 9.55
N ARG A 46 11.07 3.76 8.57
CA ARG A 46 10.58 2.54 7.89
C ARG A 46 11.05 2.43 6.44
N PHE A 47 11.34 3.57 5.81
CA PHE A 47 11.77 3.62 4.41
C PHE A 47 13.29 3.74 4.36
N PRO A 48 14.01 2.68 3.90
CA PRO A 48 15.47 2.73 3.79
C PRO A 48 15.94 3.81 2.82
N ASP A 49 17.10 4.37 3.06
CA ASP A 49 17.73 5.32 2.14
C ASP A 49 17.89 4.73 0.75
N GLU A 50 18.15 3.44 0.65
CA GLU A 50 18.31 2.73 -0.61
C GLU A 50 17.07 2.84 -1.51
N PHE A 51 15.87 2.85 -0.93
CA PHE A 51 14.64 3.05 -1.69
C PHE A 51 14.68 4.39 -2.44
N TYR A 52 15.02 5.46 -1.75
CA TYR A 52 15.10 6.79 -2.35
C TYR A 52 16.29 6.93 -3.30
N LYS A 53 17.43 6.34 -2.96
CA LYS A 53 18.61 6.35 -3.85
C LYS A 53 18.29 5.72 -5.20
N GLN A 54 17.64 4.57 -5.19
CA GLN A 54 17.28 3.88 -6.42
C GLN A 54 16.19 4.63 -7.19
N MET A 55 15.20 5.17 -6.50
CA MET A 55 14.17 6.00 -7.13
C MET A 55 14.79 7.20 -7.85
N PHE A 56 15.68 7.92 -7.16
CA PHE A 56 16.33 9.11 -7.70
C PHE A 56 17.24 8.76 -8.88
N ARG A 57 17.98 7.66 -8.77
CA ARG A 57 18.83 7.16 -9.87
C ARG A 57 18.01 6.93 -11.13
N LEU A 58 16.90 6.21 -11.02
CA LEU A 58 16.04 5.87 -12.15
C LEU A 58 15.31 7.07 -12.72
N LYS A 59 14.96 8.04 -11.87
CA LYS A 59 14.31 9.30 -12.31
C LYS A 59 15.30 10.35 -12.81
N GLY A 60 16.59 10.14 -12.64
CA GLY A 60 17.60 11.13 -12.99
C GLY A 60 17.64 12.33 -12.05
N TRP A 61 17.15 12.17 -10.82
CA TRP A 61 17.17 13.21 -9.79
C TRP A 61 18.44 13.11 -8.96
N GLU A 62 18.92 14.27 -8.52
CA GLU A 62 20.06 14.31 -7.61
C GLU A 62 19.62 13.95 -6.19
N TYR A 63 20.24 12.91 -5.60
CA TYR A 63 19.97 12.49 -4.24
C TYR A 63 20.93 13.17 -3.26
N ARG A 64 20.39 14.04 -2.41
CA ARG A 64 21.16 14.81 -1.41
C ARG A 64 20.93 14.35 0.03
N GLY A 65 20.14 13.31 0.23
CA GLY A 65 19.82 12.78 1.56
C GLY A 65 18.91 13.66 2.42
N LYS A 66 18.44 14.77 1.86
CA LYS A 66 17.60 15.76 2.56
C LYS A 66 16.21 15.87 1.91
N ALA A 67 15.79 17.08 1.61
CA ALA A 67 14.48 17.32 1.01
C ALA A 67 14.29 16.50 -0.27
N LYS A 68 13.14 15.83 -0.37
CA LYS A 68 12.75 15.03 -1.53
C LYS A 68 11.71 15.78 -2.34
N PRO A 69 11.69 15.64 -3.68
CA PRO A 69 10.61 16.21 -4.48
C PRO A 69 9.24 15.73 -3.98
N SER A 70 8.23 16.59 -4.03
CA SER A 70 6.87 16.20 -3.64
C SER A 70 6.36 15.00 -4.44
N TYR A 71 6.85 14.82 -5.66
CA TYR A 71 6.53 13.70 -6.52
C TYR A 71 7.00 12.36 -5.95
N ALA A 72 8.05 12.35 -5.10
CA ALA A 72 8.51 11.13 -4.44
C ALA A 72 7.42 10.53 -3.53
N GLY A 73 6.63 11.36 -2.88
CA GLY A 73 5.49 10.90 -2.07
C GLY A 73 4.42 10.23 -2.91
N LYS A 74 4.14 10.76 -4.10
CA LYS A 74 3.19 10.14 -5.04
C LYS A 74 3.68 8.79 -5.53
N LEU A 75 4.97 8.67 -5.84
CA LEU A 75 5.57 7.41 -6.26
C LEU A 75 5.56 6.38 -5.12
N THR A 76 5.79 6.82 -3.90
CA THR A 76 5.70 5.94 -2.72
C THR A 76 4.29 5.37 -2.56
N ASN A 77 3.26 6.19 -2.73
CA ASN A 77 1.88 5.70 -2.70
C ASN A 77 1.62 4.73 -3.85
N GLU A 78 2.07 5.06 -5.06
CA GLU A 78 1.81 4.27 -6.26
C GLU A 78 2.45 2.88 -6.21
N TYR A 79 3.69 2.77 -5.74
CA TYR A 79 4.45 1.53 -5.79
C TYR A 79 4.50 0.77 -4.46
N ILE A 80 4.17 1.41 -3.36
CA ILE A 80 4.21 0.78 -2.03
C ILE A 80 2.83 0.68 -1.41
N TYR A 81 2.24 1.81 -1.03
CA TYR A 81 0.98 1.79 -0.25
C TYR A 81 -0.22 1.24 -1.02
N ASN A 82 -0.29 1.49 -2.33
CA ASN A 82 -1.39 0.96 -3.17
C ASN A 82 -1.39 -0.57 -3.26
N TYR A 83 -0.26 -1.21 -2.97
CA TYR A 83 -0.12 -2.67 -3.01
C TYR A 83 -0.34 -3.34 -1.66
N LEU A 84 -0.66 -2.58 -0.62
CA LEU A 84 -1.18 -3.13 0.63
C LEU A 84 -2.58 -3.70 0.37
N PRO A 85 -3.09 -4.59 1.25
CA PRO A 85 -4.42 -5.18 1.03
C PRO A 85 -5.51 -4.14 0.76
N PRO A 86 -6.56 -4.50 0.00
CA PRO A 86 -7.62 -3.56 -0.37
C PRO A 86 -8.23 -2.84 0.83
N GLY A 87 -8.36 -1.52 0.72
CA GLY A 87 -8.95 -0.68 1.76
C GLY A 87 -7.96 -0.16 2.80
N VAL A 88 -6.77 -0.75 2.92
CA VAL A 88 -5.79 -0.33 3.94
C VAL A 88 -5.32 1.11 3.71
N LEU A 89 -4.92 1.46 2.49
CA LEU A 89 -4.47 2.83 2.20
C LEU A 89 -5.57 3.86 2.48
N ASN A 90 -6.80 3.58 2.09
CA ASN A 90 -7.92 4.49 2.33
C ASN A 90 -8.14 4.73 3.84
N GLU A 91 -8.02 3.67 4.64
CA GLU A 91 -8.14 3.79 6.10
C GLU A 91 -6.97 4.58 6.69
N LEU A 92 -5.75 4.37 6.19
CA LEU A 92 -4.59 5.16 6.61
C LEU A 92 -4.78 6.64 6.30
N LYS A 93 -5.31 6.97 5.12
CA LYS A 93 -5.63 8.35 4.73
C LYS A 93 -6.68 8.97 5.67
N ARG A 94 -7.70 8.19 6.03
CA ARG A 94 -8.75 8.64 6.95
C ARG A 94 -8.17 8.96 8.33
N LYS A 95 -7.25 8.14 8.83
CA LYS A 95 -6.61 8.32 10.15
C LYS A 95 -5.55 9.42 10.17
N THR A 96 -5.06 9.85 9.02
CA THR A 96 -4.00 10.85 8.89
C THR A 96 -4.47 12.03 8.04
N PRO A 97 -5.50 12.79 8.46
CA PRO A 97 -6.05 13.88 7.63
C PRO A 97 -5.01 14.96 7.39
N LYS A 98 -5.12 15.62 6.24
CA LYS A 98 -4.28 16.76 5.89
C LYS A 98 -4.70 17.98 6.69
N ASN A 99 -3.72 18.77 7.15
CA ASN A 99 -3.96 20.04 7.80
C ASN A 99 -4.28 21.13 6.76
N LYS A 100 -4.45 22.39 7.22
CA LYS A 100 -4.76 23.53 6.35
C LYS A 100 -3.72 23.76 5.25
N ASN A 101 -2.48 23.36 5.49
CA ASN A 101 -1.37 23.53 4.54
C ASN A 101 -1.22 22.32 3.58
N GLY A 102 -2.12 21.36 3.66
CA GLY A 102 -2.09 20.15 2.82
C GLY A 102 -1.11 19.09 3.29
N ASN A 103 -0.59 19.22 4.50
CA ASN A 103 0.37 18.27 5.08
C ASN A 103 -0.29 17.36 6.12
N ARG A 104 0.24 16.14 6.28
CA ARG A 104 -0.18 15.23 7.33
C ARG A 104 0.79 15.34 8.51
N SER A 105 0.25 15.43 9.73
CA SER A 105 1.06 15.51 10.96
C SER A 105 1.71 14.18 11.32
N THR A 106 1.13 13.07 10.86
CA THR A 106 1.65 11.72 11.12
C THR A 106 1.87 10.99 9.80
N ARG A 107 2.71 9.96 9.83
CA ARG A 107 2.98 9.14 8.65
C ARG A 107 2.02 7.95 8.61
N PHE A 108 1.71 7.47 7.41
CA PHE A 108 0.84 6.31 7.22
C PHE A 108 1.31 5.10 8.03
N HIS A 109 2.62 4.81 8.01
CA HIS A 109 3.18 3.64 8.70
C HIS A 109 3.01 3.67 10.22
N GLN A 110 2.75 4.84 10.81
CA GLN A 110 2.49 4.94 12.25
C GLN A 110 1.13 4.34 12.65
N PHE A 111 0.27 4.06 11.68
CA PHE A 111 -1.01 3.37 11.91
C PHE A 111 -1.04 1.95 11.32
N LEU A 112 0.09 1.38 10.98
CA LEU A 112 0.18 -0.04 10.60
C LEU A 112 0.49 -0.88 11.83
N THR A 113 -0.10 -2.07 11.91
CA THR A 113 0.14 -2.97 13.05
C THR A 113 1.57 -3.51 13.02
N GLU A 114 2.15 -3.68 14.20
CA GLU A 114 3.53 -4.17 14.34
C GLU A 114 3.68 -5.63 13.89
N ASP A 115 2.66 -6.45 14.12
CA ASP A 115 2.69 -7.89 13.82
C ASP A 115 2.37 -8.22 12.37
N THR A 116 1.62 -7.38 11.67
CA THR A 116 1.16 -7.69 10.31
C THR A 116 1.35 -6.54 9.32
N GLY A 117 0.89 -5.33 9.67
CA GLY A 117 0.93 -4.19 8.75
C GLY A 117 2.35 -3.75 8.41
N LEU A 118 3.21 -3.57 9.39
CA LEU A 118 4.60 -3.16 9.18
C LEU A 118 5.43 -4.22 8.45
N PRO A 119 5.36 -5.52 8.80
CA PRO A 119 6.05 -6.54 8.02
C PRO A 119 5.59 -6.60 6.55
N THR A 120 4.31 -6.37 6.28
CA THR A 120 3.78 -6.34 4.92
C THR A 120 4.32 -5.14 4.15
N LEU A 121 4.39 -3.97 4.79
CA LEU A 121 5.01 -2.78 4.21
C LEU A 121 6.48 -3.05 3.85
N ASP A 122 7.23 -3.64 4.78
CA ASP A 122 8.64 -3.95 4.57
C ASP A 122 8.84 -4.92 3.40
N HIS A 123 8.00 -5.94 3.31
CA HIS A 123 8.05 -6.91 2.21
C HIS A 123 7.85 -6.20 0.86
N GLN A 124 6.86 -5.34 0.75
CA GLN A 124 6.60 -4.57 -0.48
C GLN A 124 7.79 -3.65 -0.81
N LEU A 125 8.36 -3.00 0.19
CA LEU A 125 9.56 -2.16 0.02
C LEU A 125 10.74 -2.95 -0.53
N GLN A 126 11.05 -4.11 0.05
CA GLN A 126 12.18 -4.93 -0.37
C GLN A 126 12.01 -5.45 -1.79
N GLN A 127 10.82 -5.88 -2.18
CA GLN A 127 10.52 -6.27 -3.56
C GLN A 127 10.73 -5.11 -4.52
N THR A 128 10.23 -3.94 -4.19
CA THR A 128 10.33 -2.76 -5.03
C THR A 128 11.77 -2.32 -5.21
N ILE A 129 12.54 -2.30 -4.12
CA ILE A 129 13.98 -1.95 -4.16
C ILE A 129 14.75 -2.93 -5.05
N ALA A 130 14.47 -4.22 -4.93
CA ALA A 130 15.14 -5.24 -5.75
C ALA A 130 14.87 -5.04 -7.24
N LEU A 131 13.62 -4.74 -7.60
CA LEU A 131 13.24 -4.46 -9.00
C LEU A 131 13.87 -3.17 -9.51
N MET A 132 13.97 -2.14 -8.67
CA MET A 132 14.66 -0.90 -9.01
C MET A 132 16.14 -1.15 -9.29
N LYS A 133 16.82 -1.92 -8.43
CA LYS A 133 18.24 -2.25 -8.60
C LYS A 133 18.50 -3.03 -9.89
N ALA A 134 17.56 -3.86 -10.29
CA ALA A 134 17.66 -4.67 -11.51
C ALA A 134 17.41 -3.88 -12.79
N SER A 135 17.01 -2.62 -12.68
CA SER A 135 16.59 -1.79 -13.82
C SER A 135 17.58 -0.66 -14.08
N ASP A 136 17.73 -0.29 -15.35
CA ASP A 136 18.58 0.82 -15.77
C ASP A 136 17.77 2.10 -16.03
N THR A 137 16.49 1.98 -16.31
CA THR A 137 15.58 3.11 -16.55
C THR A 137 14.31 2.97 -15.73
N TRP A 138 13.61 4.08 -15.52
CA TRP A 138 12.32 4.06 -14.84
C TRP A 138 11.29 3.21 -15.59
N GLU A 139 11.28 3.32 -16.93
CA GLU A 139 10.36 2.57 -17.79
C GLU A 139 10.58 1.06 -17.66
N GLU A 140 11.85 0.65 -17.63
CA GLU A 140 12.20 -0.76 -17.40
C GLU A 140 11.74 -1.23 -16.03
N PHE A 141 12.00 -0.43 -14.99
CA PHE A 141 11.53 -0.73 -13.64
C PHE A 141 10.01 -0.86 -13.58
N ASP A 142 9.28 0.11 -14.12
CA ASP A 142 7.81 0.08 -14.09
C ASP A 142 7.26 -1.17 -14.76
N LYS A 143 7.81 -1.55 -15.91
CA LYS A 143 7.41 -2.76 -16.63
C LYS A 143 7.68 -4.02 -15.81
N LEU A 144 8.86 -4.16 -15.23
CA LEU A 144 9.20 -5.29 -14.38
C LEU A 144 8.32 -5.33 -13.13
N PHE A 145 8.09 -4.18 -12.51
CA PHE A 145 7.26 -4.07 -11.32
C PHE A 145 5.82 -4.52 -11.61
N ARG A 146 5.19 -4.01 -12.67
CA ARG A 146 3.82 -4.40 -13.04
C ARG A 146 3.73 -5.89 -13.29
N LYS A 147 4.69 -6.44 -14.01
CA LYS A 147 4.77 -7.88 -14.27
C LYS A 147 4.91 -8.68 -12.97
N ALA A 148 5.79 -8.25 -12.07
CA ALA A 148 5.99 -8.91 -10.78
C ALA A 148 4.74 -8.87 -9.89
N MET A 149 3.95 -7.79 -9.97
CA MET A 149 2.69 -7.64 -9.24
C MET A 149 1.50 -8.34 -9.92
N GLY A 150 1.72 -9.01 -11.05
CA GLY A 150 0.66 -9.76 -11.74
C GLY A 150 -0.21 -8.92 -12.67
N GLU A 151 0.28 -7.78 -13.08
CA GLU A 151 -0.45 -6.87 -13.98
C GLU A 151 -0.03 -7.01 -15.45
#